data_3a5d4afd03a3ae002cba4bc5997f6545
#
_entry.id   3a5d4afd03a3ae002cba4bc5997f6545
#
_cell.length_a   1.000
_cell.length_b   1.000
_cell.length_c   1.000
_cell.angle_alpha   90.00
_cell.angle_beta   90.00
_cell.angle_gamma   90.00
#
_symmetry.space_group_name_H-M   'P 1'
#
loop_
_entity.id
_entity.type
_entity.pdbx_description
1 polymer ?
#
loop_
_entity_poly.entity_id
_entity_poly.type
_entity_poly.pdbx_seq_one_letter_code
_entity_poly.pdbx_strand_id
1 'polypeptide(L)'
;MHLKVANIERALGFYRDILGFEVTQWYGEDAVFLSAGGYHHHIGLNTWMTRNAPPAPRNAAGLFHLAILYPERRDLAQALRWLLEANYPLDGASDHGVSEALYLRDPDGNGVELAADRPEEEWPRTEDGKIAMVTRPLDVEGLLAASDDRERP
;
A
#
# COMPACT_ATOMS: atom_id res chain seq x y z
N MET A 1 5.23 -8.05 6.80
CA MET A 1 6.10 -6.90 7.14
C MET A 1 5.83 -6.47 8.57
N HIS A 2 6.88 -6.06 9.34
CA HIS A 2 6.69 -5.54 10.70
C HIS A 2 7.32 -4.15 10.80
N LEU A 3 6.48 -3.14 11.05
CA LEU A 3 6.86 -1.72 11.01
C LEU A 3 6.94 -1.15 12.43
N LYS A 4 7.90 -0.27 12.64
CA LYS A 4 7.96 0.59 13.81
C LYS A 4 7.14 1.85 13.51
N VAL A 5 6.16 2.13 14.37
CA VAL A 5 5.29 3.32 14.27
C VAL A 5 5.37 4.15 15.54
N ALA A 6 5.15 5.43 15.44
CA ALA A 6 5.16 6.30 16.63
C ALA A 6 3.86 6.22 17.45
N ASN A 7 2.74 5.87 16.80
CA ASN A 7 1.43 5.75 17.42
C ASN A 7 0.58 4.73 16.67
N ILE A 8 0.13 3.68 17.35
CA ILE A 8 -0.64 2.58 16.74
C ILE A 8 -1.98 3.08 16.21
N GLU A 9 -2.76 3.86 16.98
CA GLU A 9 -4.08 4.32 16.54
C GLU A 9 -4.00 5.21 15.30
N ARG A 10 -2.96 6.05 15.20
CA ARG A 10 -2.71 6.86 14.01
C ARG A 10 -2.38 5.97 12.80
N ALA A 11 -1.59 4.92 12.98
CA ALA A 11 -1.26 3.96 11.92
C ALA A 11 -2.50 3.13 11.51
N LEU A 12 -3.35 2.73 12.49
CA LEU A 12 -4.62 2.04 12.23
C LEU A 12 -5.59 2.90 11.42
N GLY A 13 -5.63 4.22 11.66
CA GLY A 13 -6.39 5.16 10.82
C GLY A 13 -6.05 5.07 9.33
N PHE A 14 -4.82 4.68 8.99
CA PHE A 14 -4.40 4.44 7.60
C PHE A 14 -4.62 2.98 7.18
N TYR A 15 -3.99 2.03 7.85
CA TYR A 15 -4.01 0.62 7.41
C TYR A 15 -5.38 -0.03 7.56
N ARG A 16 -6.09 0.24 8.67
CA ARG A 16 -7.43 -0.31 8.93
C ARG A 16 -8.52 0.52 8.29
N ASP A 17 -8.58 1.83 8.61
CA ASP A 17 -9.76 2.64 8.31
C ASP A 17 -9.79 3.14 6.86
N ILE A 18 -8.62 3.24 6.17
CA ILE A 18 -8.54 3.62 4.76
C ILE A 18 -8.29 2.40 3.88
N LEU A 19 -7.27 1.57 4.18
CA LEU A 19 -6.90 0.45 3.31
C LEU A 19 -7.69 -0.83 3.58
N GLY A 20 -8.49 -0.91 4.66
CA GLY A 20 -9.40 -2.01 4.92
C GLY A 20 -8.75 -3.26 5.51
N PHE A 21 -7.57 -3.16 6.13
CA PHE A 21 -7.01 -4.29 6.87
C PHE A 21 -7.79 -4.52 8.17
N GLU A 22 -7.97 -5.79 8.52
CA GLU A 22 -8.59 -6.19 9.79
C GLU A 22 -7.54 -6.39 10.87
N VAL A 23 -7.85 -5.98 12.10
CA VAL A 23 -7.02 -6.31 13.28
C VAL A 23 -7.25 -7.77 13.64
N THR A 24 -6.20 -8.57 13.57
CA THR A 24 -6.25 -9.99 13.94
C THR A 24 -5.87 -10.23 15.40
N GLN A 25 -4.93 -9.44 15.93
CA GLN A 25 -4.47 -9.61 17.31
C GLN A 25 -3.77 -8.36 17.83
N TRP A 26 -4.00 -8.05 19.11
CA TRP A 26 -3.17 -7.15 19.90
C TRP A 26 -2.15 -7.94 20.72
N TYR A 27 -0.95 -7.41 20.85
CA TYR A 27 0.08 -7.90 21.76
C TYR A 27 0.43 -6.81 22.76
N GLY A 28 -0.23 -6.88 23.93
CA GLY A 28 -0.23 -5.79 24.91
C GLY A 28 -0.81 -4.50 24.30
N GLU A 29 -0.28 -3.35 24.74
CA GLU A 29 -0.67 -2.03 24.23
C GLU A 29 0.31 -1.50 23.14
N ASP A 30 1.37 -2.25 22.88
CA ASP A 30 2.53 -1.79 22.12
C ASP A 30 2.67 -2.43 20.75
N ALA A 31 1.85 -3.41 20.40
CA ALA A 31 1.87 -4.02 19.08
C ALA A 31 0.48 -4.51 18.64
N VAL A 32 0.24 -4.46 17.32
CA VAL A 32 -0.99 -4.95 16.69
C VAL A 32 -0.64 -5.62 15.37
N PHE A 33 -1.40 -6.65 15.04
CA PHE A 33 -1.26 -7.42 13.80
C PHE A 33 -2.49 -7.23 12.93
N LEU A 34 -2.24 -7.03 11.62
CA LEU A 34 -3.24 -6.71 10.63
C LEU A 34 -3.21 -7.72 9.49
N SER A 35 -4.37 -8.05 8.95
CA SER A 35 -4.52 -8.98 7.85
C SER A 35 -5.62 -8.54 6.88
N ALA A 36 -5.60 -9.13 5.69
CA ALA A 36 -6.70 -9.17 4.74
C ALA A 36 -6.98 -10.64 4.38
N GLY A 37 -8.26 -11.01 4.24
CA GLY A 37 -8.65 -12.33 3.77
C GLY A 37 -8.34 -13.50 4.72
N GLY A 38 -8.33 -13.28 6.04
CA GLY A 38 -8.26 -14.35 7.04
C GLY A 38 -6.88 -14.97 7.28
N TYR A 39 -5.80 -14.41 6.73
CA TYR A 39 -4.43 -14.81 7.08
C TYR A 39 -4.06 -14.32 8.48
N HIS A 40 -3.14 -15.00 9.19
CA HIS A 40 -2.80 -14.63 10.57
C HIS A 40 -2.29 -13.20 10.71
N HIS A 41 -1.44 -12.68 9.82
CA HIS A 41 -1.11 -11.27 9.65
C HIS A 41 -0.22 -11.03 8.43
N HIS A 42 -0.45 -9.92 7.74
CA HIS A 42 0.42 -9.40 6.68
C HIS A 42 1.31 -8.28 7.22
N ILE A 43 0.78 -7.46 8.13
CA ILE A 43 1.44 -6.29 8.69
C ILE A 43 1.41 -6.40 10.22
N GLY A 44 2.57 -6.25 10.85
CA GLY A 44 2.69 -5.97 12.28
C GLY A 44 3.09 -4.51 12.48
N LEU A 45 2.48 -3.85 13.46
CA LEU A 45 2.83 -2.50 13.88
C LEU A 45 3.28 -2.54 15.35
N ASN A 46 4.35 -1.84 15.69
CA ASN A 46 4.76 -1.73 17.09
C ASN A 46 5.32 -0.35 17.45
N THR A 47 5.23 -0.01 18.75
CA THR A 47 5.78 1.21 19.34
C THR A 47 6.92 0.93 20.32
N TRP A 48 7.45 -0.30 20.40
CA TRP A 48 8.40 -0.73 21.43
C TRP A 48 9.60 0.20 21.61
N MET A 49 10.11 0.78 20.54
CA MET A 49 11.26 1.68 20.54
C MET A 49 10.94 3.07 20.00
N THR A 50 9.71 3.30 19.53
CA THR A 50 9.37 4.47 18.71
C THR A 50 8.12 5.20 19.16
N ARG A 51 7.60 4.92 20.36
CA ARG A 51 6.44 5.64 20.90
C ARG A 51 6.69 7.15 20.90
N ASN A 52 5.86 7.91 20.19
CA ASN A 52 5.98 9.36 19.99
C ASN A 52 7.32 9.83 19.36
N ALA A 53 8.07 8.93 18.71
CA ALA A 53 9.29 9.31 18.00
C ALA A 53 8.97 10.10 16.73
N PRO A 54 9.91 10.96 16.26
CA PRO A 54 9.78 11.58 14.94
C PRO A 54 9.95 10.53 13.84
N PRO A 55 9.43 10.79 12.62
CA PRO A 55 9.70 9.95 11.46
C PRO A 55 11.20 9.80 11.19
N ALA A 56 11.59 8.67 10.58
CA ALA A 56 12.97 8.47 10.14
C ALA A 56 13.37 9.54 9.10
N PRO A 57 14.63 10.01 9.12
CA PRO A 57 15.13 10.93 8.11
C PRO A 57 15.00 10.33 6.70
N ARG A 58 14.50 11.11 5.74
CA ARG A 58 14.29 10.65 4.35
C ARG A 58 15.56 10.16 3.65
N ASN A 59 16.72 10.64 4.06
CA ASN A 59 18.04 10.27 3.52
C ASN A 59 18.74 9.17 4.32
N ALA A 60 18.07 8.52 5.26
CA ALA A 60 18.60 7.36 5.96
C ALA A 60 18.41 6.09 5.10
N ALA A 61 19.41 5.20 5.13
CA ALA A 61 19.26 3.87 4.55
C ALA A 61 18.19 3.06 5.32
N GLY A 62 17.36 2.30 4.59
CA GLY A 62 16.29 1.50 5.19
C GLY A 62 15.28 1.04 4.14
N LEU A 63 14.07 0.78 4.57
CA LEU A 63 12.97 0.40 3.69
C LEU A 63 12.61 1.57 2.77
N PHE A 64 12.59 1.33 1.46
CA PHE A 64 12.09 2.34 0.51
C PHE A 64 10.57 2.38 0.51
N HIS A 65 9.92 1.24 0.27
CA HIS A 65 8.49 1.03 0.46
C HIS A 65 8.17 -0.45 0.78
N LEU A 66 7.02 -0.70 1.34
CA LEU A 66 6.37 -1.99 1.29
C LEU A 66 5.36 -1.97 0.15
N ALA A 67 5.24 -3.08 -0.60
CA ALA A 67 4.24 -3.22 -1.65
C ALA A 67 3.07 -4.08 -1.16
N ILE A 68 1.86 -3.62 -1.41
CA ILE A 68 0.60 -4.33 -1.18
C ILE A 68 0.03 -4.67 -2.56
N LEU A 69 0.01 -5.97 -2.87
CA LEU A 69 -0.50 -6.47 -4.14
C LEU A 69 -2.01 -6.72 -4.02
N TYR A 70 -2.79 -6.01 -4.82
CA TYR A 70 -4.21 -6.22 -4.99
C TYR A 70 -4.46 -7.32 -6.03
N PRO A 71 -5.45 -8.21 -5.82
CA PRO A 71 -5.73 -9.32 -6.73
C PRO A 71 -6.04 -8.87 -8.16
N GLU A 72 -6.80 -7.78 -8.30
CA GLU A 72 -7.26 -7.28 -9.60
C GLU A 72 -7.15 -5.75 -9.69
N ARG A 73 -7.09 -5.24 -10.92
CA ARG A 73 -7.09 -3.81 -11.23
C ARG A 73 -8.24 -3.04 -10.58
N ARG A 74 -9.44 -3.65 -10.52
CA ARG A 74 -10.62 -3.04 -9.88
C ARG A 74 -10.46 -2.88 -8.37
N ASP A 75 -9.72 -3.77 -7.70
CA ASP A 75 -9.46 -3.68 -6.27
C ASP A 75 -8.45 -2.56 -5.97
N LEU A 76 -7.43 -2.39 -6.82
CA LEU A 76 -6.54 -1.22 -6.77
C LEU A 76 -7.31 0.09 -7.03
N ALA A 77 -8.23 0.08 -8.00
CA ALA A 77 -9.10 1.22 -8.29
C ALA A 77 -9.99 1.58 -7.08
N GLN A 78 -10.49 0.57 -6.37
CA GLN A 78 -11.27 0.79 -5.15
C GLN A 78 -10.42 1.40 -4.03
N ALA A 79 -9.18 0.93 -3.85
CA ALA A 79 -8.24 1.53 -2.91
C ALA A 79 -7.94 3.00 -3.25
N LEU A 80 -7.76 3.32 -4.55
CA LEU A 80 -7.61 4.69 -5.01
C LEU A 80 -8.83 5.55 -4.63
N ARG A 81 -10.05 5.06 -4.86
CA ARG A 81 -11.29 5.76 -4.47
C ARG A 81 -11.30 6.08 -2.98
N TRP A 82 -11.01 5.11 -2.12
CA TRP A 82 -10.98 5.31 -0.67
C TRP A 82 -9.92 6.32 -0.22
N LEU A 83 -8.75 6.32 -0.85
CA LEU A 83 -7.71 7.32 -0.61
C LEU A 83 -8.18 8.73 -0.98
N LEU A 84 -8.83 8.88 -2.14
CA LEU A 84 -9.38 10.17 -2.59
C LEU A 84 -10.49 10.69 -1.68
N GLU A 85 -11.42 9.82 -1.27
CA GLU A 85 -12.50 10.16 -0.33
C GLU A 85 -11.96 10.56 1.06
N ALA A 86 -10.85 9.93 1.49
CA ALA A 86 -10.15 10.28 2.72
C ALA A 86 -9.29 11.55 2.57
N ASN A 87 -9.19 12.13 1.36
CA ASN A 87 -8.25 13.20 1.02
C ASN A 87 -6.79 12.83 1.39
N TYR A 88 -6.43 11.53 1.24
CA TYR A 88 -5.10 11.04 1.57
C TYR A 88 -4.12 11.31 0.41
N PRO A 89 -2.95 11.93 0.68
CA PRO A 89 -2.04 12.36 -0.38
C PRO A 89 -1.33 11.16 -1.04
N LEU A 90 -1.18 11.21 -2.37
CA LEU A 90 -0.32 10.33 -3.14
C LEU A 90 1.01 11.03 -3.42
N ASP A 91 2.12 10.27 -3.36
CA ASP A 91 3.44 10.71 -3.83
C ASP A 91 3.53 10.59 -5.36
N GLY A 92 2.78 9.66 -5.97
CA GLY A 92 2.75 9.44 -7.41
C GLY A 92 1.92 8.23 -7.84
N ALA A 93 1.85 8.01 -9.14
CA ALA A 93 1.24 6.85 -9.77
C ALA A 93 1.99 6.49 -11.05
N SER A 94 2.21 5.19 -11.31
CA SER A 94 2.98 4.72 -12.46
C SER A 94 2.38 3.47 -13.09
N ASP A 95 2.51 3.40 -14.42
CA ASP A 95 2.32 2.17 -15.21
C ASP A 95 3.71 1.59 -15.49
N HIS A 96 3.97 0.39 -15.00
CA HIS A 96 5.24 -0.33 -15.20
C HIS A 96 5.21 -1.31 -16.38
N GLY A 97 4.09 -1.37 -17.11
CA GLY A 97 3.85 -2.33 -18.17
C GLY A 97 3.53 -3.73 -17.66
N VAL A 98 4.07 -4.12 -16.52
CA VAL A 98 3.78 -5.38 -15.81
C VAL A 98 2.75 -5.19 -14.70
N SER A 99 2.63 -3.98 -14.19
CA SER A 99 1.71 -3.61 -13.09
C SER A 99 1.32 -2.14 -13.19
N GLU A 100 0.23 -1.78 -12.56
CA GLU A 100 -0.16 -0.41 -12.24
C GLU A 100 0.06 -0.17 -10.75
N ALA A 101 0.64 0.97 -10.37
CA ALA A 101 1.04 1.25 -9.00
C ALA A 101 0.70 2.67 -8.53
N LEU A 102 0.28 2.78 -7.26
CA LEU A 102 0.09 4.03 -6.54
C LEU A 102 1.14 4.12 -5.43
N TYR A 103 1.79 5.25 -5.29
CA TYR A 103 2.81 5.50 -4.29
C TYR A 103 2.36 6.53 -3.28
N LEU A 104 2.52 6.22 -2.01
CA LEU A 104 2.12 7.08 -0.91
C LEU A 104 2.98 6.78 0.34
N ARG A 105 2.68 7.46 1.43
CA ARG A 105 3.35 7.22 2.71
C ARG A 105 2.34 6.96 3.80
N ASP A 106 2.70 6.05 4.71
CA ASP A 106 1.94 5.90 5.93
C ASP A 106 2.11 7.12 6.86
N PRO A 107 1.35 7.23 7.96
CA PRO A 107 1.46 8.37 8.87
C PRO A 107 2.83 8.57 9.53
N ASP A 108 3.70 7.54 9.53
CA ASP A 108 5.07 7.60 10.05
C ASP A 108 6.12 7.90 8.95
N GLY A 109 5.66 8.08 7.70
CA GLY A 109 6.51 8.38 6.55
C GLY A 109 7.13 7.16 5.88
N ASN A 110 6.74 5.94 6.27
CA ASN A 110 7.14 4.73 5.56
C ASN A 110 6.54 4.74 4.16
N GLY A 111 7.33 4.41 3.13
CA GLY A 111 6.84 4.26 1.78
C GLY A 111 5.86 3.09 1.68
N VAL A 112 4.77 3.30 0.95
CA VAL A 112 3.77 2.28 0.63
C VAL A 112 3.52 2.32 -0.87
N GLU A 113 3.54 1.15 -1.50
CA GLU A 113 3.11 0.94 -2.87
C GLU A 113 1.83 0.11 -2.84
N LEU A 114 0.80 0.56 -3.53
CA LEU A 114 -0.38 -0.24 -3.81
C LEU A 114 -0.33 -0.61 -5.27
N ALA A 115 -0.31 -1.90 -5.59
CA ALA A 115 -0.12 -2.36 -6.96
C ALA A 115 -1.14 -3.43 -7.36
N ALA A 116 -1.42 -3.51 -8.66
CA ALA A 116 -2.09 -4.65 -9.29
C ALA A 116 -1.29 -5.06 -10.54
N ASP A 117 -1.01 -6.35 -10.63
CA ASP A 117 -0.29 -6.91 -11.77
C ASP A 117 -1.21 -6.99 -12.99
N ARG A 118 -0.61 -6.82 -14.17
CA ARG A 118 -1.24 -7.20 -15.45
C ARG A 118 -1.11 -8.69 -15.66
N PRO A 119 -1.99 -9.32 -16.44
CA PRO A 119 -1.80 -10.71 -16.88
C PRO A 119 -0.39 -10.91 -17.47
N GLU A 120 0.27 -12.02 -17.12
CA GLU A 120 1.67 -12.24 -17.52
C GLU A 120 1.85 -12.25 -19.04
N GLU A 121 0.83 -12.67 -19.79
CA GLU A 121 0.81 -12.65 -21.26
C GLU A 121 0.85 -11.23 -21.88
N GLU A 122 0.50 -10.20 -21.09
CA GLU A 122 0.55 -8.79 -21.50
C GLU A 122 1.89 -8.11 -21.13
N TRP A 123 2.75 -8.78 -20.37
CA TRP A 123 3.99 -8.18 -19.91
C TRP A 123 4.94 -7.90 -21.07
N PRO A 124 5.46 -6.67 -21.19
CA PRO A 124 6.39 -6.32 -22.24
C PRO A 124 7.69 -7.13 -22.10
N ARG A 125 8.20 -7.59 -23.25
CA ARG A 125 9.42 -8.39 -23.29
C ARG A 125 10.41 -7.80 -24.29
N THR A 126 11.68 -7.97 -23.99
CA THR A 126 12.79 -7.65 -24.90
C THR A 126 12.88 -8.68 -26.02
N GLU A 127 13.70 -8.39 -27.05
CA GLU A 127 13.93 -9.32 -28.17
C GLU A 127 14.49 -10.69 -27.74
N ASP A 128 15.24 -10.72 -26.61
CA ASP A 128 15.76 -11.96 -26.01
C ASP A 128 14.81 -12.59 -24.97
N GLY A 129 13.54 -12.13 -24.91
CA GLY A 129 12.45 -12.73 -24.13
C GLY A 129 12.43 -12.34 -22.63
N LYS A 130 13.31 -11.45 -22.15
CA LYS A 130 13.31 -10.98 -20.78
C LYS A 130 12.20 -9.96 -20.56
N ILE A 131 11.76 -9.81 -19.30
CA ILE A 131 10.78 -8.79 -18.92
C ILE A 131 11.38 -7.39 -19.19
N ALA A 132 10.60 -6.53 -19.87
CA ALA A 132 10.98 -5.16 -20.19
C ALA A 132 10.10 -4.16 -19.42
N MET A 133 10.31 -4.07 -18.10
CA MET A 133 9.60 -3.10 -17.26
C MET A 133 9.86 -1.66 -17.74
N VAL A 134 8.83 -0.84 -17.63
CA VAL A 134 8.88 0.58 -17.95
C VAL A 134 8.41 1.40 -16.76
N THR A 135 8.53 2.72 -16.83
CA THR A 135 7.89 3.65 -15.89
C THR A 135 7.25 4.76 -16.70
N ARG A 136 5.94 4.78 -16.74
CA ARG A 136 5.13 5.74 -17.47
C ARG A 136 4.09 6.35 -16.53
N PRO A 137 3.57 7.56 -16.81
CA PRO A 137 2.42 8.09 -16.09
C PRO A 137 1.24 7.11 -16.16
N LEU A 138 0.61 6.84 -15.03
CA LEU A 138 -0.60 6.03 -14.97
C LEU A 138 -1.81 6.86 -15.43
N ASP A 139 -2.71 6.25 -16.18
CA ASP A 139 -4.04 6.79 -16.44
C ASP A 139 -4.90 6.62 -15.18
N VAL A 140 -4.80 7.60 -14.29
CA VAL A 140 -5.48 7.61 -12.98
C VAL A 140 -7.00 7.69 -13.15
N GLU A 141 -7.50 8.43 -14.15
CA GLU A 141 -8.94 8.54 -14.43
C GLU A 141 -9.49 7.20 -14.93
N GLY A 142 -8.78 6.56 -15.85
CA GLY A 142 -9.12 5.22 -16.34
C GLY A 142 -9.00 4.13 -15.29
N LEU A 143 -8.07 4.25 -14.33
CA LEU A 143 -8.02 3.36 -13.18
C LEU A 143 -9.25 3.58 -12.30
N LEU A 144 -9.54 4.83 -11.91
CA LEU A 144 -10.67 5.16 -11.03
C LEU A 144 -12.01 4.71 -11.61
N ALA A 145 -12.18 4.79 -12.93
CA ALA A 145 -13.39 4.33 -13.63
C ALA A 145 -13.61 2.81 -13.53
N ALA A 146 -12.58 2.04 -13.19
CA ALA A 146 -12.68 0.58 -12.99
C ALA A 146 -13.10 0.20 -11.55
N SER A 147 -13.26 1.18 -10.63
CA SER A 147 -13.69 0.90 -9.26
C SER A 147 -15.19 0.59 -9.21
N ASP A 148 -15.56 -0.33 -8.30
CA ASP A 148 -16.97 -0.62 -7.96
C ASP A 148 -17.45 0.36 -6.87
N ASP A 149 -18.78 0.52 -6.73
CA ASP A 149 -19.38 1.27 -5.61
C ASP A 149 -19.44 0.38 -4.33
N ARG A 150 -18.27 -0.04 -3.85
CA ARG A 150 -18.16 -0.79 -2.59
C ARG A 150 -17.99 0.18 -1.41
N GLU A 151 -18.76 -0.07 -0.34
CA GLU A 151 -18.51 0.61 0.93
C GLU A 151 -17.12 0.22 1.48
N ARG A 152 -16.54 1.10 2.30
CA ARG A 152 -15.33 0.76 3.05
C ARG A 152 -15.63 -0.38 4.02
N PRO A 153 -14.69 -1.30 4.23
CA PRO A 153 -14.80 -2.34 5.24
C PRO A 153 -14.96 -1.80 6.65
#